data_4bdb682d4e60ef9b0d2f75eff7e9321c
#
_entry.id   4bdb682d4e60ef9b0d2f75eff7e9321c
#
_cell.length_a   1.000
_cell.length_b   1.000
_cell.length_c   1.000
_cell.angle_alpha   90.00
_cell.angle_beta   90.00
_cell.angle_gamma   90.00
#
_symmetry.space_group_name_H-M   'P 1'
#
loop_
_entity.id
_entity.type
_entity.pdbx_description
1 polymer ?
#
loop_
_entity_poly.entity_id
_entity_poly.type
_entity_poly.pdbx_seq_one_letter_code
_entity_poly.pdbx_strand_id
1 'polypeptide(L)'
;MTLNTFTNNHLNEVASTCQKVIPWFEGIDDKNVQEKRNSLEVKLCSLIEEAKTAYDVLPVKTTVGVFGASQAGKSYLVSTLASFGGDDLTATFDGKKVSFFNHMNPIGGDFEATGIVTRFTKFDDKGVSGFPIKVKVFNEADLVKVLINSYNSDLNLKAVPAGSQSDYLSAQNQKIGSTEFLKNFFEDLKSDKYALKDEKSYIRDYDVVSIAKYAIRKSKSDFGDNAKFPIDCYFWSECRKLVSKLNFAGRAKMFSILWNELDAFTTLFTELGKQLLELEGASSVYVPLNCFIEDPNANENDFRRREDGTLLDIGVLKNVFKDKDDPCKSVEVVIVNDGNEIKKTISFASLTFAAREFSFPLPKESNADGFDVLDFPGCRSRKTDEIEKFKDPNTDTTEYLRRGKVGYLFELYCDRHEIDVLLWCV
;
A
#
# COMPACT_ATOMS: atom_id res chain seq x y z
N MET A 1 31.79 12.91 1.92
CA MET A 1 30.42 12.77 1.40
C MET A 1 30.40 11.47 0.58
N THR A 2 29.63 10.48 0.98
CA THR A 2 29.56 9.21 0.21
C THR A 2 28.79 9.44 -1.08
N LEU A 3 29.03 8.62 -2.12
CA LEU A 3 28.31 8.68 -3.39
C LEU A 3 26.79 8.66 -3.19
N ASN A 4 26.30 7.82 -2.28
CA ASN A 4 24.87 7.73 -1.94
C ASN A 4 24.32 9.04 -1.35
N THR A 5 25.05 9.72 -0.45
CA THR A 5 24.60 11.01 0.12
C THR A 5 24.50 12.09 -0.94
N PHE A 6 25.46 12.13 -1.89
CA PHE A 6 25.45 13.06 -3.01
C PHE A 6 24.23 12.80 -3.92
N THR A 7 24.01 11.55 -4.30
CA THR A 7 22.90 11.16 -5.18
C THR A 7 21.55 11.43 -4.54
N ASN A 8 21.36 11.10 -3.24
CA ASN A 8 20.12 11.34 -2.51
C ASN A 8 19.76 12.83 -2.42
N ASN A 9 20.75 13.70 -2.19
CA ASN A 9 20.51 15.16 -2.18
C ASN A 9 20.00 15.65 -3.52
N HIS A 10 20.57 15.18 -4.63
CA HIS A 10 20.12 15.56 -5.98
C HIS A 10 18.73 15.03 -6.32
N LEU A 11 18.37 13.82 -5.89
CA LEU A 11 17.02 13.28 -6.10
C LEU A 11 15.96 14.13 -5.39
N ASN A 12 16.23 14.54 -4.15
CA ASN A 12 15.34 15.46 -3.41
C ASN A 12 15.26 16.84 -4.09
N GLU A 13 16.39 17.35 -4.63
CA GLU A 13 16.41 18.60 -5.35
C GLU A 13 15.59 18.52 -6.64
N VAL A 14 15.69 17.44 -7.41
CA VAL A 14 14.86 17.20 -8.61
C VAL A 14 13.39 17.19 -8.23
N ALA A 15 12.98 16.40 -7.22
CA ALA A 15 11.60 16.34 -6.78
C ALA A 15 11.06 17.70 -6.34
N SER A 16 11.82 18.44 -5.51
CA SER A 16 11.41 19.75 -5.00
C SER A 16 11.35 20.81 -6.12
N THR A 17 12.26 20.76 -7.08
CA THR A 17 12.25 21.66 -8.23
C THR A 17 11.04 21.41 -9.12
N CYS A 18 10.75 20.15 -9.45
CA CYS A 18 9.53 19.80 -10.20
C CYS A 18 8.27 20.28 -9.48
N GLN A 19 8.18 20.12 -8.14
CA GLN A 19 7.04 20.60 -7.36
C GLN A 19 6.88 22.13 -7.44
N LYS A 20 7.95 22.90 -7.50
CA LYS A 20 7.90 24.36 -7.63
C LYS A 20 7.48 24.83 -9.02
N VAL A 21 7.77 24.03 -10.05
CA VAL A 21 7.44 24.37 -11.45
C VAL A 21 5.96 24.16 -11.76
N ILE A 22 5.29 23.19 -11.12
CA ILE A 22 3.88 22.88 -11.40
C ILE A 22 2.96 24.10 -11.18
N PRO A 23 3.01 24.85 -10.05
CA PRO A 23 2.18 26.03 -9.84
C PRO A 23 2.49 27.19 -10.82
N TRP A 24 3.72 27.24 -11.34
CA TRP A 24 4.13 28.27 -12.29
C TRP A 24 3.26 28.27 -13.55
N PHE A 25 2.78 27.10 -14.00
CA PHE A 25 1.88 27.01 -15.16
C PHE A 25 0.54 27.71 -14.94
N GLU A 26 0.12 27.93 -13.69
CA GLU A 26 -1.15 28.61 -13.39
C GLU A 26 -1.13 30.11 -13.77
N GLY A 27 0.05 30.72 -13.76
CA GLY A 27 0.23 32.15 -14.09
C GLY A 27 0.58 32.44 -15.53
N ILE A 28 0.59 31.44 -16.45
CA ILE A 28 1.01 31.64 -17.84
C ILE A 28 -0.21 31.67 -18.77
N ASP A 29 -0.39 32.77 -19.47
CA ASP A 29 -1.46 32.95 -20.47
C ASP A 29 -1.06 32.54 -21.91
N ASP A 30 0.19 32.13 -22.14
CA ASP A 30 0.64 31.70 -23.48
C ASP A 30 -0.13 30.47 -23.93
N LYS A 31 -0.80 30.57 -25.09
CA LYS A 31 -1.66 29.51 -25.63
C LYS A 31 -0.92 28.22 -25.89
N ASN A 32 0.32 28.27 -26.38
CA ASN A 32 1.11 27.07 -26.67
C ASN A 32 1.50 26.34 -25.39
N VAL A 33 1.74 27.08 -24.30
CA VAL A 33 2.04 26.51 -22.98
C VAL A 33 0.76 25.88 -22.42
N GLN A 34 -0.37 26.57 -22.49
CA GLN A 34 -1.65 26.05 -21.98
C GLN A 34 -2.10 24.77 -22.71
N GLU A 35 -1.91 24.67 -24.01
CA GLU A 35 -2.20 23.46 -24.80
C GLU A 35 -1.36 22.25 -24.35
N LYS A 36 -0.13 22.47 -23.91
CA LYS A 36 0.80 21.42 -23.45
C LYS A 36 0.82 21.24 -21.94
N ARG A 37 0.17 22.13 -21.19
CA ARG A 37 0.24 22.18 -19.73
C ARG A 37 -0.02 20.82 -19.09
N ASN A 38 -1.14 20.18 -19.44
CA ASN A 38 -1.53 18.92 -18.84
C ASN A 38 -0.46 17.81 -19.05
N SER A 39 0.07 17.69 -20.25
CA SER A 39 1.14 16.72 -20.57
C SER A 39 2.44 17.03 -19.82
N LEU A 40 2.79 18.30 -19.65
CA LEU A 40 3.99 18.73 -18.91
C LEU A 40 3.83 18.47 -17.41
N GLU A 41 2.69 18.78 -16.83
CA GLU A 41 2.38 18.48 -15.42
C GLU A 41 2.47 16.97 -15.15
N VAL A 42 1.94 16.11 -16.04
CA VAL A 42 2.07 14.65 -15.92
C VAL A 42 3.54 14.22 -15.91
N LYS A 43 4.37 14.80 -16.77
CA LYS A 43 5.81 14.49 -16.82
C LYS A 43 6.52 14.92 -15.54
N LEU A 44 6.22 16.11 -15.02
CA LEU A 44 6.82 16.61 -13.78
C LEU A 44 6.40 15.73 -12.59
N CYS A 45 5.12 15.37 -12.47
CA CYS A 45 4.63 14.46 -11.44
C CYS A 45 5.29 13.08 -11.55
N SER A 46 5.51 12.57 -12.77
CA SER A 46 6.23 11.31 -12.98
C SER A 46 7.68 11.40 -12.50
N LEU A 47 8.37 12.49 -12.80
CA LEU A 47 9.72 12.72 -12.31
C LEU A 47 9.80 12.83 -10.78
N ILE A 48 8.81 13.45 -10.15
CA ILE A 48 8.72 13.50 -8.68
C ILE A 48 8.57 12.09 -8.11
N GLU A 49 7.68 11.27 -8.67
CA GLU A 49 7.45 9.89 -8.25
C GLU A 49 8.72 9.04 -8.40
N GLU A 50 9.36 9.12 -9.57
CA GLU A 50 10.60 8.39 -9.88
C GLU A 50 11.76 8.82 -8.96
N ALA A 51 11.94 10.11 -8.74
CA ALA A 51 12.99 10.63 -7.85
C ALA A 51 12.77 10.20 -6.40
N LYS A 52 11.54 10.24 -5.90
CA LYS A 52 11.20 9.76 -4.55
C LYS A 52 11.40 8.25 -4.43
N THR A 53 10.98 7.48 -5.43
CA THR A 53 11.20 6.03 -5.45
C THR A 53 12.69 5.70 -5.44
N ALA A 54 13.49 6.35 -6.28
CA ALA A 54 14.94 6.17 -6.30
C ALA A 54 15.59 6.57 -4.97
N TYR A 55 15.15 7.65 -4.35
CA TYR A 55 15.63 8.08 -3.03
C TYR A 55 15.42 7.00 -1.96
N ASP A 56 14.24 6.35 -1.96
CA ASP A 56 13.91 5.29 -1.00
C ASP A 56 14.68 3.99 -1.25
N VAL A 57 14.96 3.68 -2.54
CA VAL A 57 15.52 2.37 -2.95
C VAL A 57 17.05 2.38 -2.98
N LEU A 58 17.69 3.47 -3.36
CA LEU A 58 19.16 3.55 -3.46
C LEU A 58 19.94 3.14 -2.19
N PRO A 59 19.47 3.44 -0.97
CA PRO A 59 20.16 2.99 0.25
C PRO A 59 19.89 1.52 0.59
N VAL A 60 18.94 0.87 -0.09
CA VAL A 60 18.57 -0.53 0.17
C VAL A 60 19.63 -1.45 -0.42
N LYS A 61 20.00 -2.50 0.30
CA LYS A 61 20.91 -3.51 -0.21
C LYS A 61 20.27 -4.31 -1.34
N THR A 62 21.10 -5.00 -2.12
CA THR A 62 20.64 -6.02 -3.07
C THR A 62 19.63 -6.94 -2.40
N THR A 63 18.52 -7.22 -3.05
CA THR A 63 17.41 -8.00 -2.49
C THR A 63 17.15 -9.27 -3.29
N VAL A 64 16.92 -10.36 -2.57
CA VAL A 64 16.49 -11.65 -3.11
C VAL A 64 15.05 -11.89 -2.67
N GLY A 65 14.09 -11.74 -3.59
CA GLY A 65 12.68 -12.02 -3.35
C GLY A 65 12.35 -13.50 -3.49
N VAL A 66 11.67 -14.07 -2.51
CA VAL A 66 11.14 -15.44 -2.55
C VAL A 66 9.62 -15.35 -2.77
N PHE A 67 9.15 -15.89 -3.89
CA PHE A 67 7.75 -15.81 -4.29
C PHE A 67 7.24 -17.17 -4.77
N GLY A 68 5.94 -17.46 -4.62
CA GLY A 68 5.32 -18.70 -5.05
C GLY A 68 4.01 -18.97 -4.33
N ALA A 69 3.40 -20.12 -4.63
CA ALA A 69 2.13 -20.53 -4.02
C ALA A 69 2.25 -20.68 -2.48
N SER A 70 1.12 -20.64 -1.78
CA SER A 70 1.09 -21.02 -0.37
C SER A 70 1.55 -22.49 -0.23
N GLN A 71 2.34 -22.78 0.79
CA GLN A 71 2.91 -24.12 1.07
C GLN A 71 3.92 -24.66 0.01
N ALA A 72 4.41 -23.84 -0.90
CA ALA A 72 5.43 -24.23 -1.91
C ALA A 72 6.87 -24.28 -1.35
N GLY A 73 7.07 -24.33 -0.04
CA GLY A 73 8.41 -24.40 0.56
C GLY A 73 9.15 -23.06 0.70
N LYS A 74 8.47 -21.92 0.51
CA LYS A 74 9.07 -20.58 0.64
C LYS A 74 9.80 -20.37 1.96
N SER A 75 9.15 -20.68 3.09
CA SER A 75 9.74 -20.51 4.43
C SER A 75 11.00 -21.36 4.63
N TYR A 76 11.06 -22.56 4.04
CA TYR A 76 12.26 -23.38 4.05
C TYR A 76 13.40 -22.74 3.25
N LEU A 77 13.09 -22.22 2.06
CA LEU A 77 14.08 -21.52 1.23
C LEU A 77 14.60 -20.26 1.92
N VAL A 78 13.69 -19.46 2.50
CA VAL A 78 14.05 -18.27 3.30
C VAL A 78 14.96 -18.65 4.48
N SER A 79 14.60 -19.69 5.22
CA SER A 79 15.45 -20.20 6.32
C SER A 79 16.84 -20.59 5.83
N THR A 80 16.94 -21.33 4.72
CA THR A 80 18.22 -21.75 4.14
C THR A 80 19.09 -20.56 3.70
N LEU A 81 18.48 -19.52 3.12
CA LEU A 81 19.20 -18.33 2.65
C LEU A 81 19.63 -17.43 3.81
N ALA A 82 18.81 -17.29 4.84
CA ALA A 82 18.99 -16.30 5.90
C ALA A 82 19.68 -16.87 7.16
N SER A 83 19.55 -18.18 7.45
CA SER A 83 20.21 -18.79 8.61
C SER A 83 21.68 -19.14 8.36
N PHE A 84 22.41 -19.42 9.44
CA PHE A 84 23.75 -20.02 9.39
C PHE A 84 23.66 -21.48 9.84
N GLY A 85 24.10 -22.41 9.02
CA GLY A 85 24.15 -23.84 9.38
C GLY A 85 22.78 -24.52 9.60
N GLY A 86 21.67 -23.90 9.23
CA GLY A 86 20.32 -24.41 9.47
C GLY A 86 19.73 -24.03 10.84
N ASP A 87 20.40 -23.13 11.55
CA ASP A 87 19.92 -22.60 12.83
C ASP A 87 18.61 -21.81 12.69
N ASP A 88 17.85 -21.73 13.79
CA ASP A 88 16.63 -20.93 13.85
C ASP A 88 16.91 -19.44 13.62
N LEU A 89 16.04 -18.78 12.87
CA LEU A 89 16.12 -17.33 12.66
C LEU A 89 15.72 -16.60 13.93
N THR A 90 16.68 -16.02 14.63
CA THR A 90 16.46 -15.29 15.87
C THR A 90 16.92 -13.84 15.77
N ALA A 91 16.16 -12.93 16.41
CA ALA A 91 16.48 -11.52 16.54
C ALA A 91 16.32 -11.06 17.99
N THR A 92 16.95 -9.95 18.35
CA THR A 92 16.76 -9.32 19.66
C THR A 92 15.98 -8.04 19.51
N PHE A 93 14.83 -7.95 20.20
CA PHE A 93 13.95 -6.79 20.25
C PHE A 93 13.81 -6.32 21.70
N ASP A 94 14.21 -5.09 22.00
CA ASP A 94 14.22 -4.54 23.38
C ASP A 94 14.93 -5.49 24.38
N GLY A 95 16.05 -6.08 23.98
CA GLY A 95 16.83 -7.00 24.81
C GLY A 95 16.26 -8.43 24.90
N LYS A 96 15.15 -8.75 24.24
CA LYS A 96 14.47 -10.04 24.24
C LYS A 96 14.77 -10.81 22.97
N LYS A 97 15.23 -12.06 23.10
CA LYS A 97 15.50 -12.95 21.97
C LYS A 97 14.22 -13.58 21.45
N VAL A 98 13.89 -13.34 20.19
CA VAL A 98 12.67 -13.82 19.53
C VAL A 98 13.04 -14.69 18.33
N SER A 99 12.45 -15.88 18.25
CA SER A 99 12.54 -16.77 17.09
C SER A 99 11.45 -16.41 16.08
N PHE A 100 11.81 -16.28 14.81
CA PHE A 100 10.84 -16.00 13.76
C PHE A 100 9.87 -17.18 13.59
N PHE A 101 10.39 -18.40 13.43
CA PHE A 101 9.57 -19.58 13.15
C PHE A 101 8.89 -20.19 14.37
N ASN A 102 9.41 -19.96 15.59
CA ASN A 102 8.77 -20.52 16.79
C ASN A 102 7.78 -19.54 17.44
N HIS A 103 8.04 -18.21 17.35
CA HIS A 103 7.27 -17.23 18.11
C HIS A 103 6.39 -16.32 17.23
N MET A 104 6.81 -16.00 16.00
CA MET A 104 6.09 -15.05 15.14
C MET A 104 5.29 -15.73 14.02
N ASN A 105 5.91 -16.64 13.27
CA ASN A 105 5.32 -17.30 12.10
C ASN A 105 5.66 -18.80 12.06
N PRO A 106 5.06 -19.64 12.92
CA PRO A 106 5.35 -21.06 12.99
C PRO A 106 5.10 -21.78 11.66
N ILE A 107 6.03 -22.65 11.28
CA ILE A 107 5.95 -23.48 10.07
C ILE A 107 4.93 -24.60 10.31
N GLY A 108 4.01 -24.82 9.35
CA GLY A 108 3.06 -25.94 9.36
C GLY A 108 1.86 -25.76 10.29
N GLY A 109 1.61 -24.57 10.83
CA GLY A 109 0.38 -24.26 11.54
C GLY A 109 -0.81 -24.04 10.58
N ASP A 110 -2.05 -24.23 11.06
CA ASP A 110 -3.30 -23.90 10.37
C ASP A 110 -3.55 -22.38 10.25
N PHE A 111 -2.47 -21.60 10.32
CA PHE A 111 -2.56 -20.14 10.28
C PHE A 111 -2.79 -19.66 8.84
N GLU A 112 -3.62 -18.64 8.71
CA GLU A 112 -3.83 -17.99 7.42
C GLU A 112 -2.50 -17.46 6.85
N ALA A 113 -2.41 -17.46 5.52
CA ALA A 113 -1.22 -16.98 4.81
C ALA A 113 -0.83 -15.55 5.25
N THR A 114 0.45 -15.25 5.23
CA THR A 114 0.98 -13.91 5.51
C THR A 114 0.38 -12.87 4.57
N GLY A 115 0.18 -11.66 5.09
CA GLY A 115 -0.37 -10.52 4.34
C GLY A 115 0.59 -9.35 4.20
N ILE A 116 1.86 -9.56 4.55
CA ILE A 116 2.92 -8.54 4.61
C ILE A 116 4.22 -9.18 4.10
N VAL A 117 5.08 -8.37 3.49
CA VAL A 117 6.43 -8.81 3.12
C VAL A 117 7.31 -8.82 4.36
N THR A 118 8.05 -9.91 4.58
CA THR A 118 9.09 -9.95 5.62
C THR A 118 10.44 -9.72 4.99
N ARG A 119 11.14 -8.67 5.43
CA ARG A 119 12.53 -8.39 5.04
C ARG A 119 13.47 -8.92 6.10
N PHE A 120 14.26 -9.92 5.76
CA PHE A 120 15.36 -10.42 6.57
C PHE A 120 16.62 -9.65 6.19
N THR A 121 17.18 -8.90 7.13
CA THR A 121 18.27 -7.96 6.87
C THR A 121 19.31 -7.97 8.00
N LYS A 122 20.60 -7.78 7.66
CA LYS A 122 21.63 -7.50 8.68
C LYS A 122 21.63 -6.04 9.14
N PHE A 123 20.76 -5.20 8.60
CA PHE A 123 20.57 -3.84 9.11
C PHE A 123 19.72 -3.87 10.38
N ASP A 124 20.34 -3.55 11.49
CA ASP A 124 19.68 -3.48 12.80
C ASP A 124 19.17 -2.04 13.04
N ASP A 125 17.88 -1.84 12.75
CA ASP A 125 17.16 -0.66 13.21
C ASP A 125 16.70 -0.93 14.65
N LYS A 126 17.35 -0.27 15.60
CA LYS A 126 17.09 -0.50 17.05
C LYS A 126 15.69 -0.08 17.49
N GLY A 127 14.93 0.52 16.60
CA GLY A 127 13.58 0.97 16.90
C GLY A 127 13.52 2.12 17.90
N VAL A 128 12.37 2.26 18.52
CA VAL A 128 12.06 3.19 19.60
C VAL A 128 11.81 2.37 20.87
N SER A 129 12.17 2.89 22.04
CA SER A 129 11.97 2.19 23.34
C SER A 129 10.51 1.78 23.51
N GLY A 130 10.24 0.48 23.70
CA GLY A 130 8.90 -0.11 23.77
C GLY A 130 8.25 -0.38 22.40
N PHE A 131 8.85 0.11 21.31
CA PHE A 131 8.39 -0.06 19.93
C PHE A 131 9.57 -0.49 19.04
N PRO A 132 10.13 -1.69 19.26
CA PRO A 132 11.41 -2.09 18.68
C PRO A 132 11.32 -2.49 17.21
N ILE A 133 10.13 -2.60 16.64
CA ILE A 133 9.92 -3.21 15.32
C ILE A 133 9.48 -2.16 14.31
N LYS A 134 10.28 -1.97 13.27
CA LYS A 134 9.94 -1.10 12.14
C LYS A 134 9.04 -1.80 11.15
N VAL A 135 7.97 -1.12 10.76
CA VAL A 135 7.01 -1.57 9.76
C VAL A 135 6.83 -0.48 8.73
N LYS A 136 7.08 -0.77 7.44
CA LYS A 136 6.69 0.13 6.35
C LYS A 136 5.20 0.01 6.12
N VAL A 137 4.55 1.14 5.84
CA VAL A 137 3.09 1.20 5.72
C VAL A 137 2.66 1.74 4.36
N PHE A 138 1.44 1.39 3.97
CA PHE A 138 0.74 1.96 2.83
C PHE A 138 0.26 3.37 3.15
N ASN A 139 0.15 4.17 2.11
CA ASN A 139 -0.52 5.47 2.14
C ASN A 139 -1.91 5.39 1.48
N GLU A 140 -2.62 6.54 1.38
CA GLU A 140 -3.94 6.62 0.76
C GLU A 140 -3.93 6.22 -0.73
N ALA A 141 -2.86 6.56 -1.47
CA ALA A 141 -2.73 6.17 -2.88
C ALA A 141 -2.56 4.65 -3.05
N ASP A 142 -1.85 4.00 -2.13
CA ASP A 142 -1.72 2.54 -2.10
C ASP A 142 -3.07 1.86 -1.84
N LEU A 143 -3.89 2.41 -0.92
CA LEU A 143 -5.25 1.92 -0.67
C LEU A 143 -6.10 1.98 -1.95
N VAL A 144 -6.05 3.09 -2.69
CA VAL A 144 -6.75 3.22 -3.98
C VAL A 144 -6.30 2.13 -4.95
N LYS A 145 -4.98 1.88 -5.06
CA LYS A 145 -4.42 0.85 -5.96
C LYS A 145 -4.81 -0.57 -5.53
N VAL A 146 -4.85 -0.86 -4.23
CA VAL A 146 -5.35 -2.15 -3.70
C VAL A 146 -6.80 -2.38 -4.13
N LEU A 147 -7.66 -1.36 -4.01
CA LEU A 147 -9.07 -1.47 -4.41
C LEU A 147 -9.24 -1.60 -5.93
N ILE A 148 -8.46 -0.87 -6.72
CA ILE A 148 -8.40 -1.05 -8.18
C ILE A 148 -8.03 -2.48 -8.54
N ASN A 149 -7.03 -3.06 -7.84
CA ASN A 149 -6.61 -4.44 -8.07
C ASN A 149 -7.75 -5.42 -7.76
N SER A 150 -8.41 -5.27 -6.60
CA SER A 150 -9.55 -6.11 -6.23
C SER A 150 -10.69 -6.00 -7.25
N TYR A 151 -11.05 -4.79 -7.65
CA TYR A 151 -12.12 -4.52 -8.61
C TYR A 151 -11.84 -5.17 -9.97
N ASN A 152 -10.65 -4.95 -10.54
CA ASN A 152 -10.33 -5.45 -11.87
C ASN A 152 -10.04 -6.96 -11.90
N SER A 153 -9.49 -7.52 -10.83
CA SER A 153 -8.97 -8.90 -10.85
C SER A 153 -9.93 -9.95 -10.30
N ASP A 154 -10.85 -9.56 -9.40
CA ASP A 154 -11.67 -10.52 -8.65
C ASP A 154 -13.18 -10.35 -8.89
N LEU A 155 -13.60 -9.41 -9.76
CA LEU A 155 -15.01 -9.20 -10.12
C LEU A 155 -15.26 -9.52 -11.60
N ASN A 156 -16.47 -9.99 -11.89
CA ASN A 156 -16.90 -10.25 -13.27
C ASN A 156 -17.32 -8.95 -13.96
N LEU A 157 -16.35 -8.17 -14.44
CA LEU A 157 -16.60 -6.90 -15.14
C LEU A 157 -17.27 -7.06 -16.50
N LYS A 158 -17.32 -8.27 -17.05
CA LYS A 158 -18.06 -8.59 -18.30
C LYS A 158 -19.54 -8.85 -18.07
N ALA A 159 -19.99 -8.96 -16.81
CA ALA A 159 -21.41 -9.02 -16.51
C ALA A 159 -22.09 -7.71 -16.91
N VAL A 160 -23.32 -7.80 -17.42
CA VAL A 160 -24.11 -6.62 -17.82
C VAL A 160 -24.90 -6.14 -16.61
N PRO A 161 -24.75 -4.85 -16.20
CA PRO A 161 -25.57 -4.28 -15.13
C PRO A 161 -27.07 -4.36 -15.45
N ALA A 162 -27.90 -4.53 -14.44
CA ALA A 162 -29.35 -4.53 -14.61
C ALA A 162 -29.82 -3.22 -15.28
N GLY A 163 -30.58 -3.35 -16.38
CA GLY A 163 -31.08 -2.21 -17.15
C GLY A 163 -30.06 -1.51 -18.07
N SER A 164 -28.83 -2.06 -18.18
CA SER A 164 -27.79 -1.54 -19.09
C SER A 164 -27.66 -2.41 -20.34
N GLN A 165 -27.16 -1.80 -21.42
CA GLN A 165 -26.80 -2.53 -22.67
C GLN A 165 -25.29 -2.83 -22.76
N SER A 166 -24.50 -2.42 -21.78
CA SER A 166 -23.05 -2.58 -21.75
C SER A 166 -22.60 -3.27 -20.46
N ASP A 167 -21.48 -3.97 -20.51
CA ASP A 167 -20.82 -4.51 -19.34
C ASP A 167 -20.29 -3.38 -18.39
N TYR A 168 -19.87 -3.76 -17.18
CA TYR A 168 -19.41 -2.80 -16.15
C TYR A 168 -18.20 -2.00 -16.59
N LEU A 169 -17.27 -2.60 -17.29
CA LEU A 169 -16.10 -1.92 -17.82
C LEU A 169 -16.49 -0.89 -18.88
N SER A 170 -17.36 -1.26 -19.81
CA SER A 170 -17.88 -0.36 -20.84
C SER A 170 -18.67 0.79 -20.23
N ALA A 171 -19.49 0.52 -19.22
CA ALA A 171 -20.24 1.55 -18.48
C ALA A 171 -19.30 2.54 -17.77
N GLN A 172 -18.25 2.06 -17.11
CA GLN A 172 -17.22 2.89 -16.50
C GLN A 172 -16.49 3.75 -17.54
N ASN A 173 -16.09 3.15 -18.66
CA ASN A 173 -15.44 3.87 -19.77
C ASN A 173 -16.32 4.95 -20.38
N GLN A 174 -17.65 4.71 -20.49
CA GLN A 174 -18.60 5.70 -20.97
C GLN A 174 -18.71 6.89 -20.01
N LYS A 175 -18.77 6.64 -18.68
CA LYS A 175 -18.81 7.72 -17.67
C LYS A 175 -17.57 8.60 -17.78
N ILE A 176 -16.38 8.02 -17.79
CA ILE A 176 -15.10 8.76 -17.85
C ILE A 176 -14.88 9.40 -19.22
N GLY A 177 -15.46 8.85 -20.29
CA GLY A 177 -15.46 9.45 -21.63
C GLY A 177 -16.51 10.55 -21.83
N SER A 178 -17.49 10.66 -20.93
CA SER A 178 -18.57 11.67 -21.04
C SER A 178 -18.15 13.00 -20.45
N THR A 179 -17.96 13.99 -21.30
CA THR A 179 -17.60 15.35 -20.87
C THR A 179 -18.70 15.98 -19.98
N GLU A 180 -19.96 15.72 -20.26
CA GLU A 180 -21.09 16.24 -19.47
C GLU A 180 -21.14 15.60 -18.08
N PHE A 181 -21.03 14.26 -18.01
CA PHE A 181 -20.99 13.55 -16.73
C PHE A 181 -19.83 14.07 -15.88
N LEU A 182 -18.61 14.15 -16.43
CA LEU A 182 -17.44 14.59 -15.70
C LEU A 182 -17.52 16.04 -15.25
N LYS A 183 -18.06 16.95 -16.07
CA LYS A 183 -18.27 18.33 -15.63
C LYS A 183 -19.16 18.40 -14.41
N ASN A 184 -20.33 17.78 -14.44
CA ASN A 184 -21.27 17.76 -13.32
C ASN A 184 -20.65 17.11 -12.08
N PHE A 185 -19.93 16.02 -12.26
CA PHE A 185 -19.23 15.30 -11.19
C PHE A 185 -18.17 16.16 -10.49
N PHE A 186 -17.33 16.86 -11.26
CA PHE A 186 -16.28 17.71 -10.68
C PHE A 186 -16.85 19.05 -10.13
N GLU A 187 -17.92 19.59 -10.70
CA GLU A 187 -18.60 20.74 -10.12
C GLU A 187 -19.21 20.42 -8.74
N ASP A 188 -19.80 19.22 -8.57
CA ASP A 188 -20.26 18.80 -7.25
C ASP A 188 -19.08 18.63 -6.27
N LEU A 189 -17.95 18.06 -6.71
CA LEU A 189 -16.73 17.93 -5.89
C LEU A 189 -16.11 19.28 -5.49
N LYS A 190 -16.29 20.33 -6.28
CA LYS A 190 -15.83 21.70 -5.95
C LYS A 190 -16.74 22.40 -4.95
N SER A 191 -17.87 21.79 -4.58
CA SER A 191 -18.78 22.37 -3.58
C SER A 191 -18.12 22.46 -2.20
N ASP A 192 -18.59 23.39 -1.37
CA ASP A 192 -18.08 23.64 -0.01
C ASP A 192 -18.18 22.40 0.91
N LYS A 193 -19.09 21.47 0.61
CA LYS A 193 -19.24 20.18 1.30
C LYS A 193 -17.97 19.32 1.25
N TYR A 194 -17.23 19.38 0.14
CA TYR A 194 -16.05 18.56 -0.09
C TYR A 194 -14.73 19.35 0.04
N ALA A 195 -14.80 20.64 0.36
CA ALA A 195 -13.60 21.45 0.56
C ALA A 195 -12.79 20.99 1.78
N LEU A 196 -11.47 20.96 1.63
CA LEU A 196 -10.55 20.73 2.74
C LEU A 196 -10.55 21.99 3.64
N LYS A 197 -10.97 21.84 4.90
CA LYS A 197 -11.01 22.91 5.88
C LYS A 197 -9.98 22.69 6.98
N ASP A 198 -10.32 21.86 7.95
CA ASP A 198 -9.51 21.59 9.14
C ASP A 198 -8.79 20.22 9.10
N GLU A 199 -9.12 19.39 8.12
CA GLU A 199 -8.52 18.07 7.94
C GLU A 199 -7.14 18.18 7.28
N LYS A 200 -6.23 17.27 7.64
CA LYS A 200 -4.97 17.10 6.92
C LYS A 200 -5.16 16.20 5.70
N SER A 201 -4.46 16.52 4.62
CA SER A 201 -4.38 15.67 3.43
C SER A 201 -2.91 15.39 3.12
N TYR A 202 -2.58 14.10 2.97
CA TYR A 202 -1.21 13.65 2.68
C TYR A 202 -1.04 13.17 1.24
N ILE A 203 -2.14 13.03 0.50
CA ILE A 203 -2.12 12.69 -0.94
C ILE A 203 -1.86 13.94 -1.79
N ARG A 204 -1.08 13.79 -2.87
CA ARG A 204 -0.62 14.87 -3.74
C ARG A 204 -0.93 14.56 -5.20
N ASP A 205 -0.72 15.54 -6.05
CA ASP A 205 -0.90 15.47 -7.51
C ASP A 205 -0.06 14.35 -8.17
N TYR A 206 1.17 14.15 -7.73
CA TYR A 206 2.02 13.05 -8.23
C TYR A 206 1.50 11.67 -7.80
N ASP A 207 0.84 11.55 -6.65
CA ASP A 207 0.18 10.30 -6.23
C ASP A 207 -0.98 9.96 -7.18
N VAL A 208 -1.72 10.97 -7.67
CA VAL A 208 -2.76 10.76 -8.69
C VAL A 208 -2.17 10.24 -9.99
N VAL A 209 -0.99 10.72 -10.40
CA VAL A 209 -0.29 10.19 -11.58
C VAL A 209 0.11 8.73 -11.37
N SER A 210 0.60 8.38 -10.18
CA SER A 210 0.92 7.00 -9.81
C SER A 210 -0.32 6.08 -9.83
N ILE A 211 -1.45 6.56 -9.28
CA ILE A 211 -2.74 5.84 -9.36
C ILE A 211 -3.18 5.67 -10.81
N ALA A 212 -3.07 6.72 -11.64
CA ALA A 212 -3.46 6.68 -13.04
C ALA A 212 -2.63 5.66 -13.85
N LYS A 213 -1.30 5.67 -13.68
CA LYS A 213 -0.40 4.68 -14.30
C LYS A 213 -0.83 3.24 -13.92
N TYR A 214 -1.12 3.03 -12.64
CA TYR A 214 -1.56 1.73 -12.12
C TYR A 214 -2.90 1.30 -12.71
N ALA A 215 -3.91 2.17 -12.67
CA ALA A 215 -5.25 1.91 -13.20
C ALA A 215 -5.22 1.57 -14.70
N ILE A 216 -4.45 2.33 -15.50
CA ILE A 216 -4.29 2.11 -16.95
C ILE A 216 -3.63 0.75 -17.22
N ARG A 217 -2.58 0.40 -16.46
CA ARG A 217 -1.88 -0.87 -16.60
C ARG A 217 -2.80 -2.05 -16.28
N LYS A 218 -3.56 -1.97 -15.17
CA LYS A 218 -4.51 -3.01 -14.77
C LYS A 218 -5.62 -3.19 -15.81
N SER A 219 -6.21 -2.12 -16.29
CA SER A 219 -7.23 -2.20 -17.33
C SER A 219 -6.71 -2.84 -18.62
N LYS A 220 -5.45 -2.56 -19.01
CA LYS A 220 -4.84 -3.17 -20.20
C LYS A 220 -4.51 -4.65 -20.01
N SER A 221 -4.01 -5.04 -18.84
CA SER A 221 -3.63 -6.44 -18.58
C SER A 221 -4.84 -7.38 -18.56
N ASP A 222 -5.96 -6.90 -18.02
CA ASP A 222 -7.14 -7.72 -17.79
C ASP A 222 -8.16 -7.65 -18.95
N PHE A 223 -8.13 -6.60 -19.81
CA PHE A 223 -9.13 -6.33 -20.85
C PHE A 223 -8.56 -5.94 -22.23
N GLY A 224 -7.25 -6.03 -22.43
CA GLY A 224 -6.60 -5.68 -23.71
C GLY A 224 -6.65 -4.18 -24.02
N ASP A 225 -6.62 -3.83 -25.33
CA ASP A 225 -6.54 -2.43 -25.80
C ASP A 225 -7.82 -1.60 -25.58
N ASN A 226 -8.86 -2.16 -24.96
CA ASN A 226 -10.11 -1.46 -24.68
C ASN A 226 -10.05 -0.50 -23.48
N ALA A 227 -8.94 -0.44 -22.77
CA ALA A 227 -8.71 0.50 -21.69
C ALA A 227 -8.49 1.93 -22.22
N LYS A 228 -9.50 2.77 -22.11
CA LYS A 228 -9.49 4.12 -22.71
C LYS A 228 -9.38 5.27 -21.70
N PHE A 229 -8.44 5.17 -20.76
CA PHE A 229 -8.13 6.30 -19.87
C PHE A 229 -6.71 6.81 -20.10
N PRO A 230 -6.46 7.66 -21.14
CA PRO A 230 -5.15 8.29 -21.26
C PRO A 230 -4.82 9.05 -19.98
N ILE A 231 -3.56 8.98 -19.55
CA ILE A 231 -3.11 9.64 -18.31
C ILE A 231 -3.30 11.16 -18.33
N ASP A 232 -3.38 11.74 -19.51
CA ASP A 232 -3.62 13.16 -19.76
C ASP A 232 -5.09 13.51 -20.07
N CYS A 233 -6.03 12.56 -19.88
CA CYS A 233 -7.45 12.85 -20.08
C CYS A 233 -7.99 13.83 -19.01
N TYR A 234 -9.18 14.40 -19.29
CA TYR A 234 -9.84 15.38 -18.43
C TYR A 234 -10.06 14.86 -17.01
N PHE A 235 -10.45 13.59 -16.84
CA PHE A 235 -10.66 13.00 -15.53
C PHE A 235 -9.40 13.09 -14.64
N TRP A 236 -8.26 12.57 -15.11
CA TRP A 236 -7.02 12.61 -14.33
C TRP A 236 -6.49 14.02 -14.11
N SER A 237 -6.71 14.91 -15.09
CA SER A 237 -6.36 16.33 -14.95
C SER A 237 -7.08 16.99 -13.79
N GLU A 238 -8.41 16.81 -13.71
CA GLU A 238 -9.20 17.39 -12.61
C GLU A 238 -8.89 16.70 -11.28
N CYS A 239 -8.68 15.38 -11.25
CA CYS A 239 -8.25 14.67 -10.04
C CYS A 239 -6.95 15.27 -9.46
N ARG A 240 -5.93 15.54 -10.29
CA ARG A 240 -4.68 16.16 -9.83
C ARG A 240 -4.90 17.56 -9.22
N LYS A 241 -5.74 18.38 -9.85
CA LYS A 241 -6.02 19.75 -9.38
C LYS A 241 -6.79 19.78 -8.06
N LEU A 242 -7.61 18.76 -7.80
CA LEU A 242 -8.53 18.75 -6.67
C LEU A 242 -8.05 17.90 -5.48
N VAL A 243 -7.25 16.85 -5.69
CA VAL A 243 -6.94 15.85 -4.66
C VAL A 243 -6.45 16.44 -3.34
N SER A 244 -5.60 17.47 -3.39
CA SER A 244 -5.06 18.14 -2.19
C SER A 244 -6.00 19.20 -1.61
N LYS A 245 -7.08 19.54 -2.32
CA LYS A 245 -8.06 20.56 -1.92
C LYS A 245 -9.35 19.93 -1.35
N LEU A 246 -9.50 18.62 -1.52
CA LEU A 246 -10.68 17.88 -1.07
C LEU A 246 -10.48 17.35 0.35
N ASN A 247 -11.53 17.41 1.15
CA ASN A 247 -11.60 16.64 2.38
C ASN A 247 -11.69 15.14 2.07
N PHE A 248 -11.63 14.30 3.09
CA PHE A 248 -11.59 12.85 2.89
C PHE A 248 -12.84 12.32 2.17
N ALA A 249 -14.03 12.84 2.48
CA ALA A 249 -15.28 12.45 1.80
C ALA A 249 -15.27 12.80 0.30
N GLY A 250 -14.71 13.96 -0.04
CA GLY A 250 -14.53 14.38 -1.44
C GLY A 250 -13.56 13.44 -2.19
N ARG A 251 -12.46 13.03 -1.55
CA ARG A 251 -11.52 12.07 -2.16
C ARG A 251 -12.15 10.69 -2.32
N ALA A 252 -12.91 10.22 -1.32
CA ALA A 252 -13.65 8.96 -1.42
C ALA A 252 -14.63 8.97 -2.60
N LYS A 253 -15.38 10.05 -2.77
CA LYS A 253 -16.26 10.24 -3.92
C LYS A 253 -15.47 10.30 -5.23
N MET A 254 -14.37 11.07 -5.29
CA MET A 254 -13.55 11.21 -6.49
C MET A 254 -13.01 9.87 -6.97
N PHE A 255 -12.46 9.05 -6.07
CA PHE A 255 -11.88 7.76 -6.42
C PHE A 255 -12.92 6.66 -6.64
N SER A 256 -14.17 6.82 -6.16
CA SER A 256 -15.23 5.81 -6.33
C SER A 256 -15.48 5.43 -7.80
N ILE A 257 -15.28 6.37 -8.73
CA ILE A 257 -15.36 6.09 -10.17
C ILE A 257 -14.45 4.93 -10.59
N LEU A 258 -13.29 4.76 -9.93
CA LEU A 258 -12.30 3.73 -10.29
C LEU A 258 -12.78 2.30 -10.00
N TRP A 259 -13.80 2.15 -9.17
CA TRP A 259 -14.53 0.90 -8.93
C TRP A 259 -16.03 1.04 -9.21
N ASN A 260 -16.35 1.88 -10.21
CA ASN A 260 -17.70 2.09 -10.75
C ASN A 260 -18.73 2.48 -9.69
N GLU A 261 -18.32 3.27 -8.70
CA GLU A 261 -19.15 3.80 -7.61
C GLU A 261 -19.82 2.68 -6.76
N LEU A 262 -19.20 1.50 -6.67
CA LEU A 262 -19.71 0.42 -5.81
C LEU A 262 -19.61 0.83 -4.34
N ASP A 263 -20.76 0.85 -3.65
CA ASP A 263 -20.88 1.36 -2.28
C ASP A 263 -20.03 0.56 -1.29
N ALA A 264 -19.96 -0.76 -1.42
CA ALA A 264 -19.15 -1.61 -0.55
C ALA A 264 -17.65 -1.27 -0.63
N PHE A 265 -17.13 -0.98 -1.83
CA PHE A 265 -15.74 -0.56 -2.02
C PHE A 265 -15.49 0.85 -1.50
N THR A 266 -16.46 1.76 -1.70
CA THR A 266 -16.38 3.13 -1.18
C THR A 266 -16.42 3.17 0.34
N THR A 267 -17.24 2.30 0.97
CA THR A 267 -17.28 2.11 2.41
C THR A 267 -15.95 1.59 2.94
N LEU A 268 -15.39 0.55 2.28
CA LEU A 268 -14.08 0.00 2.65
C LEU A 268 -12.96 1.05 2.54
N PHE A 269 -12.93 1.84 1.44
CA PHE A 269 -12.01 2.96 1.29
C PHE A 269 -12.14 3.96 2.44
N THR A 270 -13.39 4.30 2.80
CA THR A 270 -13.66 5.28 3.84
C THR A 270 -13.18 4.81 5.22
N GLU A 271 -13.45 3.57 5.57
CA GLU A 271 -13.05 3.03 6.89
C GLU A 271 -11.53 2.90 7.01
N LEU A 272 -10.87 2.32 6.02
CA LEU A 272 -9.41 2.15 6.05
C LEU A 272 -8.68 3.48 5.88
N GLY A 273 -9.15 4.34 4.99
CA GLY A 273 -8.50 5.60 4.69
C GLY A 273 -8.51 6.57 5.88
N LYS A 274 -9.59 6.63 6.67
CA LYS A 274 -9.63 7.39 7.92
C LYS A 274 -8.56 6.93 8.89
N GLN A 275 -8.34 5.62 9.01
CA GLN A 275 -7.29 5.08 9.86
C GLN A 275 -5.88 5.38 9.33
N LEU A 276 -5.70 5.39 7.99
CA LEU A 276 -4.42 5.77 7.39
C LEU A 276 -4.07 7.26 7.63
N LEU A 277 -5.06 8.14 7.75
CA LEU A 277 -4.82 9.55 8.09
C LEU A 277 -4.19 9.70 9.48
N GLU A 278 -4.47 8.81 10.43
CA GLU A 278 -3.85 8.80 11.76
C GLU A 278 -2.33 8.57 11.67
N LEU A 279 -1.86 7.93 10.61
CA LEU A 279 -0.42 7.72 10.37
C LEU A 279 0.30 8.96 9.78
N GLU A 280 -0.40 10.08 9.62
CA GLU A 280 0.14 11.38 9.21
C GLU A 280 0.99 11.36 7.92
N GLY A 281 0.71 10.42 7.01
CA GLY A 281 1.46 10.25 5.77
C GLY A 281 2.85 9.64 5.96
N ALA A 282 3.12 9.03 7.12
CA ALA A 282 4.37 8.33 7.38
C ALA A 282 4.56 7.15 6.42
N SER A 283 5.78 6.91 5.96
CA SER A 283 6.15 5.75 5.16
C SER A 283 6.47 4.52 6.01
N SER A 284 6.73 4.71 7.30
CA SER A 284 6.98 3.65 8.28
C SER A 284 6.56 4.07 9.68
N VAL A 285 6.24 3.08 10.50
CA VAL A 285 5.94 3.23 11.92
C VAL A 285 6.73 2.21 12.73
N TYR A 286 6.89 2.46 14.02
CA TYR A 286 7.44 1.51 14.96
C TYR A 286 6.32 0.92 15.80
N VAL A 287 6.32 -0.40 15.95
CA VAL A 287 5.28 -1.16 16.64
C VAL A 287 5.85 -1.95 17.81
N PRO A 288 5.05 -2.19 18.87
CA PRO A 288 5.45 -2.98 20.01
C PRO A 288 5.47 -4.48 19.66
N LEU A 289 6.25 -5.25 20.44
CA LEU A 289 6.43 -6.68 20.23
C LEU A 289 5.13 -7.48 20.40
N ASN A 290 4.14 -6.98 21.17
CA ASN A 290 2.83 -7.61 21.32
C ASN A 290 1.97 -7.62 20.03
N CYS A 291 2.44 -6.99 18.96
CA CYS A 291 1.84 -7.17 17.62
C CYS A 291 2.12 -8.58 17.04
N PHE A 292 3.04 -9.33 17.63
CA PHE A 292 3.50 -10.64 17.13
C PHE A 292 3.40 -11.75 18.19
N ILE A 293 3.71 -11.46 19.43
CA ILE A 293 3.71 -12.43 20.54
C ILE A 293 2.68 -12.03 21.62
N GLU A 294 2.15 -13.02 22.34
CA GLU A 294 1.06 -12.84 23.29
C GLU A 294 1.45 -11.97 24.48
N ASP A 295 2.49 -12.36 25.19
CA ASP A 295 3.02 -11.65 26.36
C ASP A 295 4.53 -11.37 26.19
N PRO A 296 4.90 -10.16 25.77
CA PRO A 296 6.30 -9.78 25.69
C PRO A 296 7.04 -9.71 27.03
N ASN A 297 6.33 -9.76 28.16
CA ASN A 297 6.94 -9.71 29.50
C ASN A 297 7.15 -11.10 30.10
N ALA A 298 6.67 -12.17 29.46
CA ALA A 298 6.98 -13.53 29.83
C ALA A 298 8.48 -13.85 29.68
N ASN A 299 8.93 -14.99 30.20
CA ASN A 299 10.26 -15.49 29.88
C ASN A 299 10.36 -15.83 28.40
N GLU A 300 11.53 -15.63 27.77
CA GLU A 300 11.74 -15.88 26.33
C GLU A 300 11.38 -17.31 25.90
N ASN A 301 11.56 -18.31 26.77
CA ASN A 301 11.18 -19.70 26.52
C ASN A 301 9.65 -19.92 26.52
N ASP A 302 8.89 -18.99 27.09
CA ASP A 302 7.44 -19.05 27.19
C ASP A 302 6.75 -18.18 26.12
N PHE A 303 7.52 -17.51 25.25
CA PHE A 303 6.97 -16.71 24.17
C PHE A 303 6.11 -17.57 23.25
N ARG A 304 4.89 -17.09 23.01
CA ARG A 304 3.93 -17.70 22.10
C ARG A 304 3.46 -16.68 21.11
N ARG A 305 3.12 -17.16 19.93
CA ARG A 305 2.47 -16.36 18.92
C ARG A 305 1.13 -15.84 19.46
N ARG A 306 0.77 -14.62 19.13
CA ARG A 306 -0.50 -14.01 19.51
C ARG A 306 -1.69 -14.83 18.99
N GLU A 307 -2.61 -15.23 19.85
CA GLU A 307 -3.75 -16.11 19.53
C GLU A 307 -4.77 -15.42 18.60
N ASP A 308 -5.08 -14.14 18.83
CA ASP A 308 -5.99 -13.33 17.99
C ASP A 308 -5.46 -13.00 16.59
N GLY A 309 -4.29 -13.53 16.23
CA GLY A 309 -3.57 -13.25 15.01
C GLY A 309 -2.49 -12.17 15.19
N THR A 310 -1.44 -12.29 14.43
CA THR A 310 -0.31 -11.34 14.43
C THR A 310 -0.44 -10.32 13.32
N LEU A 311 0.43 -9.32 13.30
CA LEU A 311 0.53 -8.36 12.21
C LEU A 311 0.84 -9.02 10.84
N LEU A 312 1.41 -10.25 10.86
CA LEU A 312 1.67 -11.02 9.63
C LEU A 312 0.40 -11.63 9.03
N ASP A 313 -0.65 -11.86 9.84
CA ASP A 313 -1.81 -12.63 9.41
C ASP A 313 -2.80 -11.81 8.60
N ILE A 314 -2.93 -12.15 7.35
CA ILE A 314 -3.94 -11.52 6.50
C ILE A 314 -5.38 -11.78 6.97
N GLY A 315 -5.61 -12.85 7.76
CA GLY A 315 -6.89 -13.19 8.35
C GLY A 315 -7.45 -12.14 9.29
N VAL A 316 -6.59 -11.36 9.93
CA VAL A 316 -6.98 -10.26 10.82
C VAL A 316 -7.84 -9.21 10.08
N LEU A 317 -7.69 -9.07 8.77
CA LEU A 317 -8.47 -8.11 7.97
C LEU A 317 -9.99 -8.35 8.01
N LYS A 318 -10.46 -9.55 8.40
CA LYS A 318 -11.90 -9.82 8.64
C LYS A 318 -12.52 -8.93 9.72
N ASN A 319 -11.69 -8.30 10.53
CA ASN A 319 -12.09 -7.47 11.65
C ASN A 319 -12.10 -5.97 11.35
N VAL A 320 -11.75 -5.54 10.14
CA VAL A 320 -11.66 -4.10 9.76
C VAL A 320 -12.91 -3.32 10.14
N PHE A 321 -14.10 -3.87 9.90
CA PHE A 321 -15.36 -3.21 10.27
C PHE A 321 -15.82 -3.48 11.69
N LYS A 322 -15.37 -4.58 12.32
CA LYS A 322 -15.82 -5.00 13.64
C LYS A 322 -15.06 -4.31 14.76
N ASP A 323 -13.75 -4.16 14.58
CA ASP A 323 -12.83 -3.74 15.64
C ASP A 323 -12.50 -2.23 15.56
N LYS A 324 -13.05 -1.49 14.58
CA LYS A 324 -12.69 -0.11 14.30
C LYS A 324 -12.87 0.87 15.46
N ASP A 325 -13.89 0.65 16.28
CA ASP A 325 -14.26 1.50 17.40
C ASP A 325 -13.97 0.85 18.77
N ASP A 326 -13.31 -0.33 18.80
CA ASP A 326 -12.96 -1.02 20.02
C ASP A 326 -11.54 -0.65 20.50
N PRO A 327 -11.40 0.11 21.59
CA PRO A 327 -10.08 0.46 22.13
C PRO A 327 -9.24 -0.76 22.52
N CYS A 328 -9.87 -1.87 22.93
CA CYS A 328 -9.16 -3.12 23.30
C CYS A 328 -8.55 -3.81 22.07
N LYS A 329 -9.02 -3.49 20.86
CA LYS A 329 -8.51 -3.99 19.58
C LYS A 329 -7.65 -2.96 18.84
N SER A 330 -7.26 -1.90 19.53
CA SER A 330 -6.36 -0.87 19.02
C SER A 330 -4.93 -1.10 19.52
N VAL A 331 -3.98 -0.53 18.81
CA VAL A 331 -2.56 -0.58 19.14
C VAL A 331 -1.95 0.81 19.01
N GLU A 332 -1.07 1.15 19.97
CA GLU A 332 -0.23 2.34 19.88
C GLU A 332 0.96 2.06 18.96
N VAL A 333 1.26 3.00 18.09
CA VAL A 333 2.41 3.00 17.18
C VAL A 333 3.18 4.30 17.33
N VAL A 334 4.46 4.31 16.97
CA VAL A 334 5.29 5.50 16.98
C VAL A 334 5.70 5.88 15.56
N ILE A 335 5.46 7.12 15.19
CA ILE A 335 5.99 7.74 13.99
C ILE A 335 7.24 8.52 14.38
N VAL A 336 8.34 8.33 13.67
CA VAL A 336 9.56 9.16 13.85
C VAL A 336 9.66 10.11 12.67
N ASN A 337 9.56 11.40 12.95
CA ASN A 337 9.66 12.46 11.96
C ASN A 337 10.67 13.52 12.41
N ASP A 338 11.73 13.73 11.64
CA ASP A 338 12.83 14.67 11.96
C ASP A 338 13.39 14.50 13.39
N GLY A 339 13.47 13.25 13.85
CA GLY A 339 13.95 12.88 15.18
C GLY A 339 12.94 13.06 16.32
N ASN A 340 11.70 13.49 16.01
CA ASN A 340 10.61 13.57 16.97
C ASN A 340 9.75 12.30 16.94
N GLU A 341 9.43 11.78 18.11
CA GLU A 341 8.55 10.62 18.28
C GLU A 341 7.11 11.10 18.49
N ILE A 342 6.20 10.63 17.63
CA ILE A 342 4.78 10.95 17.70
C ILE A 342 4.02 9.63 17.89
N LYS A 343 3.35 9.50 19.03
CA LYS A 343 2.50 8.34 19.33
C LYS A 343 1.13 8.48 18.70
N LYS A 344 0.65 7.42 18.08
CA LYS A 344 -0.66 7.32 17.45
C LYS A 344 -1.32 6.01 17.82
N THR A 345 -2.64 6.03 17.85
CA THR A 345 -3.46 4.83 18.06
C THR A 345 -4.21 4.49 16.79
N ILE A 346 -4.15 3.22 16.39
CA ILE A 346 -4.82 2.71 15.21
C ILE A 346 -5.45 1.35 15.52
N SER A 347 -6.58 0.99 14.89
CA SER A 347 -7.13 -0.36 15.07
C SER A 347 -6.15 -1.40 14.54
N PHE A 348 -6.03 -2.54 15.23
CA PHE A 348 -5.07 -3.58 14.85
C PHE A 348 -5.33 -4.14 13.45
N ALA A 349 -6.60 -4.29 13.07
CA ALA A 349 -6.96 -4.74 11.73
C ALA A 349 -6.57 -3.71 10.65
N SER A 350 -6.72 -2.41 10.92
CA SER A 350 -6.30 -1.35 10.00
C SER A 350 -4.78 -1.21 9.92
N LEU A 351 -4.07 -1.41 11.03
CA LEU A 351 -2.62 -1.51 11.01
C LEU A 351 -2.15 -2.72 10.19
N THR A 352 -2.82 -3.86 10.35
CA THR A 352 -2.53 -5.07 9.55
C THR A 352 -2.77 -4.81 8.05
N PHE A 353 -3.78 -4.01 7.69
CA PHE A 353 -3.93 -3.56 6.31
C PHE A 353 -2.80 -2.62 5.90
N ALA A 354 -2.50 -1.61 6.71
CA ALA A 354 -1.50 -0.61 6.41
C ALA A 354 -0.09 -1.20 6.28
N ALA A 355 0.26 -2.19 7.09
CA ALA A 355 1.57 -2.82 7.10
C ALA A 355 1.87 -3.48 5.74
N ARG A 356 2.95 -3.03 5.06
CA ARG A 356 3.41 -3.60 3.79
C ARG A 356 4.70 -4.40 3.90
N GLU A 357 5.61 -3.99 4.80
CA GLU A 357 6.88 -4.68 5.06
C GLU A 357 7.19 -4.62 6.55
N PHE A 358 7.67 -5.73 7.06
CA PHE A 358 8.21 -5.89 8.40
C PHE A 358 9.69 -6.25 8.30
N SER A 359 10.56 -5.57 9.04
CA SER A 359 11.98 -5.84 9.04
C SER A 359 12.37 -6.75 10.21
N PHE A 360 12.97 -7.90 9.88
CA PHE A 360 13.50 -8.85 10.85
C PHE A 360 15.03 -8.81 10.80
N PRO A 361 15.72 -8.33 11.85
CA PRO A 361 17.16 -8.24 11.87
C PRO A 361 17.80 -9.62 11.99
N LEU A 362 18.78 -9.88 11.14
CA LEU A 362 19.55 -11.14 11.12
C LEU A 362 20.81 -11.02 11.97
N PRO A 363 21.26 -12.12 12.63
CA PRO A 363 22.54 -12.15 13.30
C PRO A 363 23.69 -11.95 12.30
N LYS A 364 24.86 -11.51 12.80
CA LYS A 364 26.04 -11.23 11.96
C LYS A 364 26.51 -12.47 11.19
N GLU A 365 26.35 -13.63 11.77
CA GLU A 365 26.76 -14.95 11.26
C GLU A 365 25.83 -15.48 10.16
N SER A 366 24.69 -14.83 9.89
CA SER A 366 23.76 -15.22 8.84
C SER A 366 24.43 -15.36 7.46
N ASN A 367 23.93 -16.30 6.65
CA ASN A 367 24.38 -16.52 5.27
C ASN A 367 24.06 -15.35 4.33
N ALA A 368 23.06 -14.50 4.66
CA ALA A 368 22.69 -13.34 3.88
C ALA A 368 23.72 -12.21 4.02
N ASP A 369 24.92 -12.43 3.47
CA ASP A 369 26.00 -11.45 3.51
C ASP A 369 25.96 -10.56 2.25
N GLY A 370 25.76 -9.26 2.46
CA GLY A 370 25.68 -8.28 1.37
C GLY A 370 24.32 -8.17 0.66
N PHE A 371 23.32 -8.97 1.02
CA PHE A 371 21.96 -8.89 0.47
C PHE A 371 20.90 -9.08 1.55
N ASP A 372 19.67 -8.63 1.25
CA ASP A 372 18.48 -8.89 2.07
C ASP A 372 17.62 -9.98 1.42
N VAL A 373 16.88 -10.74 2.22
CA VAL A 373 15.91 -11.72 1.74
C VAL A 373 14.50 -11.19 1.99
N LEU A 374 13.65 -11.21 0.95
CA LEU A 374 12.25 -10.83 1.02
C LEU A 374 11.36 -12.06 0.91
N ASP A 375 10.60 -12.36 1.97
CA ASP A 375 9.55 -13.38 1.93
C ASP A 375 8.22 -12.72 1.56
N PHE A 376 7.70 -13.07 0.39
CA PHE A 376 6.43 -12.54 -0.10
C PHE A 376 5.24 -13.39 0.33
N PRO A 377 4.08 -12.76 0.59
CA PRO A 377 2.83 -13.48 0.77
C PRO A 377 2.58 -14.46 -0.37
N GLY A 378 2.01 -15.63 -0.05
CA GLY A 378 1.67 -16.63 -1.07
C GLY A 378 0.59 -16.13 -2.03
N CYS A 379 0.74 -16.45 -3.32
CA CYS A 379 -0.27 -16.16 -4.33
C CYS A 379 -1.61 -16.79 -3.96
N ARG A 380 -2.69 -16.03 -4.19
CA ARG A 380 -4.07 -16.52 -4.05
C ARG A 380 -4.73 -16.63 -5.43
N SER A 381 -5.53 -17.68 -5.61
CA SER A 381 -6.35 -17.82 -6.83
C SER A 381 -7.35 -16.67 -6.96
N ARG A 382 -7.60 -16.19 -8.18
CA ARG A 382 -8.59 -15.13 -8.45
C ARG A 382 -10.01 -15.66 -8.28
N LYS A 383 -10.96 -14.76 -7.96
CA LYS A 383 -12.40 -15.01 -8.01
C LYS A 383 -13.01 -14.26 -9.19
N THR A 384 -14.19 -14.68 -9.60
CA THR A 384 -15.02 -14.02 -10.61
C THR A 384 -16.44 -13.88 -10.07
N ASP A 385 -16.57 -13.07 -9.02
CA ASP A 385 -17.87 -12.90 -8.37
C ASP A 385 -18.72 -11.83 -9.06
N GLU A 386 -20.04 -11.95 -8.87
CA GLU A 386 -21.00 -11.00 -9.42
C GLU A 386 -20.92 -9.63 -8.75
N ILE A 387 -20.93 -8.57 -9.54
CA ILE A 387 -20.73 -7.19 -9.06
C ILE A 387 -21.95 -6.66 -8.30
N GLU A 388 -23.17 -7.08 -8.67
CA GLU A 388 -24.43 -6.50 -8.14
C GLU A 388 -24.48 -6.49 -6.60
N LYS A 389 -23.94 -7.51 -5.95
CA LYS A 389 -23.90 -7.57 -4.48
C LYS A 389 -23.11 -6.43 -3.83
N PHE A 390 -22.12 -5.85 -4.52
CA PHE A 390 -21.27 -4.79 -3.98
C PHE A 390 -21.89 -3.39 -4.06
N LYS A 391 -23.11 -3.28 -4.59
CA LYS A 391 -23.94 -2.08 -4.47
C LYS A 391 -24.51 -1.92 -3.05
N ASP A 392 -24.59 -3.00 -2.28
CA ASP A 392 -24.93 -2.92 -0.86
C ASP A 392 -23.65 -2.58 -0.07
N PRO A 393 -23.62 -1.43 0.66
CA PRO A 393 -22.45 -1.02 1.46
C PRO A 393 -22.09 -2.00 2.58
N ASN A 394 -23.02 -2.88 2.99
CA ASN A 394 -22.80 -3.88 4.04
C ASN A 394 -22.23 -5.21 3.50
N THR A 395 -22.01 -5.31 2.19
CA THR A 395 -21.41 -6.51 1.60
C THR A 395 -20.00 -6.74 2.15
N ASP A 396 -19.72 -7.97 2.59
CA ASP A 396 -18.39 -8.35 3.07
C ASP A 396 -17.37 -8.28 1.92
N THR A 397 -16.48 -7.31 2.03
CA THR A 397 -15.38 -7.05 1.09
C THR A 397 -14.05 -7.62 1.54
N THR A 398 -14.00 -8.29 2.69
CA THR A 398 -12.77 -8.73 3.36
C THR A 398 -11.90 -9.62 2.47
N GLU A 399 -12.51 -10.59 1.79
CA GLU A 399 -11.78 -11.52 0.94
C GLU A 399 -11.16 -10.81 -0.29
N TYR A 400 -11.84 -9.80 -0.83
CA TYR A 400 -11.33 -8.97 -1.94
C TYR A 400 -10.20 -8.06 -1.48
N LEU A 401 -10.32 -7.48 -0.28
CA LEU A 401 -9.26 -6.71 0.33
C LEU A 401 -7.98 -7.53 0.51
N ARG A 402 -8.10 -8.77 1.02
CA ARG A 402 -6.97 -9.71 1.19
C ARG A 402 -6.28 -10.00 -0.13
N ARG A 403 -7.04 -10.32 -1.18
CA ARG A 403 -6.51 -10.62 -2.52
C ARG A 403 -5.88 -9.40 -3.15
N GLY A 404 -6.58 -8.27 -3.11
CA GLY A 404 -6.11 -7.01 -3.63
C GLY A 404 -4.80 -6.58 -2.99
N LYS A 405 -4.69 -6.69 -1.65
CA LYS A 405 -3.47 -6.37 -0.92
C LYS A 405 -2.30 -7.26 -1.33
N VAL A 406 -2.47 -8.59 -1.34
CA VAL A 406 -1.39 -9.53 -1.69
C VAL A 406 -0.93 -9.33 -3.13
N GLY A 407 -1.87 -9.19 -4.06
CA GLY A 407 -1.54 -8.95 -5.47
C GLY A 407 -0.81 -7.61 -5.66
N TYR A 408 -1.29 -6.54 -5.01
CA TYR A 408 -0.65 -5.23 -5.08
C TYR A 408 0.76 -5.22 -4.47
N LEU A 409 0.99 -5.91 -3.36
CA LEU A 409 2.30 -5.96 -2.71
C LEU A 409 3.40 -6.41 -3.68
N PHE A 410 3.20 -7.51 -4.40
CA PHE A 410 4.20 -7.99 -5.35
C PHE A 410 4.45 -6.98 -6.47
N GLU A 411 3.39 -6.42 -7.05
CA GLU A 411 3.49 -5.40 -8.09
C GLU A 411 4.20 -4.15 -7.60
N LEU A 412 3.92 -3.70 -6.38
CA LEU A 412 4.56 -2.54 -5.76
C LEU A 412 6.09 -2.70 -5.70
N TYR A 413 6.58 -3.87 -5.27
CA TYR A 413 8.02 -4.12 -5.18
C TYR A 413 8.68 -4.23 -6.55
N CYS A 414 7.99 -4.79 -7.55
CA CYS A 414 8.46 -4.79 -8.94
C CYS A 414 8.52 -3.37 -9.50
N ASP A 415 7.47 -2.57 -9.33
CA ASP A 415 7.39 -1.20 -9.84
C ASP A 415 8.42 -0.26 -9.21
N ARG A 416 8.76 -0.49 -7.95
CA ARG A 416 9.77 0.29 -7.22
C ARG A 416 11.19 -0.22 -7.41
N HIS A 417 11.38 -1.29 -8.19
CA HIS A 417 12.69 -1.93 -8.36
C HIS A 417 13.33 -2.35 -7.02
N GLU A 418 12.51 -2.77 -6.07
CA GLU A 418 12.96 -3.27 -4.75
C GLU A 418 13.32 -4.77 -4.77
N ILE A 419 13.33 -5.43 -5.93
CA ILE A 419 13.72 -6.85 -6.13
C ILE A 419 14.80 -6.91 -7.19
N ASP A 420 16.00 -7.34 -6.82
CA ASP A 420 17.11 -7.56 -7.77
C ASP A 420 17.12 -8.97 -8.34
N VAL A 421 16.80 -9.97 -7.50
CA VAL A 421 16.73 -11.38 -7.88
C VAL A 421 15.41 -11.96 -7.37
N LEU A 422 14.70 -12.68 -8.23
CA LEU A 422 13.45 -13.37 -7.87
C LEU A 422 13.64 -14.87 -7.91
N LEU A 423 13.39 -15.53 -6.78
CA LEU A 423 13.34 -16.98 -6.64
C LEU A 423 11.87 -17.42 -6.65
N TRP A 424 11.51 -18.20 -7.66
CA TRP A 424 10.14 -18.69 -7.86
C TRP A 424 10.00 -20.12 -7.31
N CYS A 425 9.20 -20.28 -6.25
CA CYS A 425 8.87 -21.58 -5.69
C CYS A 425 7.61 -22.13 -6.39
N VAL A 426 7.75 -23.29 -7.04
CA VAL A 426 6.68 -24.01 -7.78
C VAL A 426 6.37 -25.34 -7.12
#